data_2111c505c2ea40d4cb8ddf956c03d3e6
#
_entry.id   2111c505c2ea40d4cb8ddf956c03d3e6
#
_cell.length_a   1.000
_cell.length_b   1.000
_cell.length_c   1.000
_cell.angle_alpha   90.00
_cell.angle_beta   90.00
_cell.angle_gamma   90.00
#
_symmetry.space_group_name_H-M   'P 1'
#
loop_
_entity.id
_entity.type
_entity.pdbx_description
1 polymer ?
#
loop_
_entity_poly.entity_id
_entity_poly.type
_entity_poly.pdbx_seq_one_letter_code
_entity_poly.pdbx_strand_id
1 'polypeptide(L)'
;MPAARPAIDKALAGLKDFNQYVVMTPGNAGTLDMLNRGEIAMGPVWVDMFYTWQADGRMSPKIKLSLPSPGLPGQPMYYVIPAKAANAALAKKFIDFAESPEVQAEGIVKQFNWYPGIDPQYVQAKLDPAAWNKLFTDISPADLSKYGRPFPLVASTSPTSSKGTSGSC
;
A
#
# COMPACT_ATOMS: atom_id res chain seq x y z
N MET A 1 16.45 -8.87 -20.55
CA MET A 1 15.94 -9.44 -19.32
C MET A 1 16.53 -10.79 -18.88
N PRO A 2 17.52 -11.36 -19.53
CA PRO A 2 18.22 -12.53 -18.98
C PRO A 2 18.90 -12.26 -17.62
N ALA A 3 19.39 -11.04 -17.41
CA ALA A 3 20.14 -10.70 -16.19
C ALA A 3 19.33 -10.66 -14.87
N ALA A 4 18.01 -10.48 -14.94
CA ALA A 4 17.15 -10.42 -13.74
C ALA A 4 16.66 -11.83 -13.30
N ARG A 5 16.74 -12.83 -14.18
CA ARG A 5 16.19 -14.16 -13.91
C ARG A 5 16.83 -14.87 -12.71
N PRO A 6 18.16 -14.87 -12.54
CA PRO A 6 18.76 -15.52 -11.37
C PRO A 6 18.34 -14.89 -10.03
N ALA A 7 18.11 -13.56 -9.99
CA ALA A 7 17.64 -12.91 -8.79
C ALA A 7 16.17 -13.26 -8.48
N ILE A 8 15.33 -13.38 -9.51
CA ILE A 8 13.95 -13.82 -9.38
C ILE A 8 13.90 -15.28 -8.91
N ASP A 9 14.68 -16.16 -9.50
CA ASP A 9 14.72 -17.59 -9.14
C ASP A 9 15.17 -17.76 -7.68
N LYS A 10 16.17 -16.97 -7.24
CA LYS A 10 16.61 -16.94 -5.84
C LYS A 10 15.51 -16.45 -4.91
N ALA A 11 14.79 -15.39 -5.28
CA ALA A 11 13.68 -14.86 -4.50
C ALA A 11 12.54 -15.87 -4.37
N LEU A 12 12.19 -16.56 -5.47
CA LEU A 12 11.15 -17.59 -5.48
C LEU A 12 11.55 -18.82 -4.63
N ALA A 13 12.83 -19.21 -4.66
CA ALA A 13 13.33 -20.28 -3.79
C ALA A 13 13.23 -19.89 -2.31
N GLY A 14 13.62 -18.66 -1.97
CA GLY A 14 13.46 -18.14 -0.60
C GLY A 14 12.00 -18.06 -0.17
N LEU A 15 11.09 -17.64 -1.06
CA LEU A 15 9.66 -17.61 -0.77
C LEU A 15 9.08 -19.02 -0.55
N LYS A 16 9.52 -19.99 -1.34
CA LYS A 16 9.12 -21.40 -1.18
C LYS A 16 9.54 -21.95 0.18
N ASP A 17 10.76 -21.65 0.62
CA ASP A 17 11.25 -22.02 1.95
C ASP A 17 10.45 -21.31 3.05
N PHE A 18 10.26 -20.02 2.93
CA PHE A 18 9.47 -19.22 3.86
C PHE A 18 8.02 -19.71 4.03
N ASN A 19 7.38 -20.15 2.94
CA ASN A 19 5.99 -20.64 2.96
C ASN A 19 5.75 -21.86 3.86
N GLN A 20 6.80 -22.57 4.25
CA GLN A 20 6.68 -23.70 5.17
C GLN A 20 6.38 -23.25 6.62
N TYR A 21 6.64 -21.98 6.93
CA TYR A 21 6.53 -21.41 8.27
C TYR A 21 5.40 -20.42 8.43
N VAL A 22 4.57 -20.23 7.40
CA VAL A 22 3.51 -19.21 7.39
C VAL A 22 2.14 -19.82 7.13
N VAL A 23 1.13 -19.13 7.63
CA VAL A 23 -0.27 -19.40 7.32
C VAL A 23 -0.73 -18.42 6.27
N MET A 24 -1.30 -18.91 5.17
CA MET A 24 -1.91 -18.06 4.15
C MET A 24 -3.23 -17.51 4.67
N THR A 25 -3.32 -16.20 4.79
CA THR A 25 -4.53 -15.53 5.26
C THR A 25 -5.48 -15.19 4.11
N PRO A 26 -6.81 -15.13 4.34
CA PRO A 26 -7.76 -14.80 3.29
C PRO A 26 -7.86 -13.28 3.03
N GLY A 27 -6.73 -12.64 2.76
CA GLY A 27 -6.64 -11.21 2.47
C GLY A 27 -6.51 -10.32 3.71
N ASN A 28 -6.55 -8.99 3.54
CA ASN A 28 -6.25 -8.02 4.59
C ASN A 28 -7.15 -8.15 5.82
N ALA A 29 -8.46 -8.22 5.63
CA ALA A 29 -9.41 -8.38 6.74
C ALA A 29 -9.18 -9.68 7.51
N GLY A 30 -8.91 -10.79 6.81
CA GLY A 30 -8.59 -12.06 7.45
C GLY A 30 -7.28 -12.03 8.22
N THR A 31 -6.26 -11.33 7.72
CA THR A 31 -5.01 -11.15 8.46
C THR A 31 -5.24 -10.38 9.75
N LEU A 32 -6.00 -9.27 9.70
CA LEU A 32 -6.34 -8.47 10.89
C LEU A 32 -7.15 -9.27 11.92
N ASP A 33 -8.10 -10.06 11.45
CA ASP A 33 -8.93 -10.91 12.32
C ASP A 33 -8.09 -12.00 13.02
N MET A 34 -7.23 -12.69 12.29
CA MET A 34 -6.32 -13.69 12.85
C MET A 34 -5.31 -13.10 13.83
N LEU A 35 -4.78 -11.89 13.55
CA LEU A 35 -3.94 -11.14 14.50
C LEU A 35 -4.71 -10.82 15.79
N ASN A 36 -5.96 -10.35 15.65
CA ASN A 36 -6.78 -9.96 16.80
C ASN A 36 -7.16 -11.16 17.68
N ARG A 37 -7.36 -12.34 17.09
CA ARG A 37 -7.60 -13.60 17.82
C ARG A 37 -6.34 -14.26 18.35
N GLY A 38 -5.16 -13.75 18.00
CA GLY A 38 -3.88 -14.33 18.40
C GLY A 38 -3.50 -15.63 17.68
N GLU A 39 -4.13 -15.91 16.55
CA GLU A 39 -3.83 -17.09 15.72
C GLU A 39 -2.52 -16.94 14.95
N ILE A 40 -2.12 -15.71 14.63
CA ILE A 40 -0.83 -15.36 14.06
C ILE A 40 -0.19 -14.25 14.87
N ALA A 41 1.14 -14.25 14.93
CA ALA A 41 1.92 -13.25 15.68
C ALA A 41 2.20 -11.98 14.88
N MET A 42 2.27 -12.07 13.54
CA MET A 42 2.53 -10.96 12.64
C MET A 42 1.99 -11.25 11.25
N GLY A 43 1.72 -10.20 10.47
CA GLY A 43 1.29 -10.30 9.08
C GLY A 43 1.27 -8.94 8.39
N PRO A 44 1.40 -8.90 7.05
CA PRO A 44 1.26 -7.67 6.30
C PRO A 44 -0.20 -7.21 6.28
N VAL A 45 -0.42 -5.93 6.51
CA VAL A 45 -1.76 -5.33 6.54
C VAL A 45 -1.76 -3.95 5.89
N TRP A 46 -2.92 -3.51 5.41
CA TRP A 46 -3.15 -2.16 4.96
C TRP A 46 -3.47 -1.25 6.14
N VAL A 47 -2.85 -0.09 6.18
CA VAL A 47 -2.91 0.86 7.30
C VAL A 47 -4.32 1.40 7.57
N ASP A 48 -5.09 1.65 6.53
CA ASP A 48 -6.45 2.21 6.61
C ASP A 48 -7.40 1.31 7.41
N MET A 49 -7.47 0.05 7.04
CA MET A 49 -8.32 -0.93 7.72
C MET A 49 -7.84 -1.19 9.16
N PHE A 50 -6.53 -1.22 9.37
CA PHE A 50 -5.95 -1.38 10.70
C PHE A 50 -6.41 -0.27 11.65
N TYR A 51 -6.22 0.99 11.28
CA TYR A 51 -6.63 2.11 12.13
C TYR A 51 -8.15 2.25 12.25
N THR A 52 -8.90 1.91 11.20
CA THR A 52 -10.36 1.87 11.27
C THR A 52 -10.83 0.84 12.30
N TRP A 53 -10.30 -0.38 12.26
CA TRP A 53 -10.68 -1.41 13.22
C TRP A 53 -10.28 -1.09 14.66
N GLN A 54 -9.15 -0.41 14.86
CA GLN A 54 -8.79 0.07 16.20
C GLN A 54 -9.75 1.16 16.69
N ALA A 55 -10.12 2.10 15.82
CA ALA A 55 -11.06 3.17 16.14
C ALA A 55 -12.46 2.64 16.49
N ASP A 56 -12.90 1.58 15.80
CA ASP A 56 -14.19 0.92 16.02
C ASP A 56 -14.18 -0.05 17.22
N GLY A 57 -13.04 -0.22 17.88
CA GLY A 57 -12.88 -1.19 18.98
C GLY A 57 -12.88 -2.66 18.53
N ARG A 58 -12.79 -2.92 17.24
CA ARG A 58 -12.74 -4.26 16.62
C ARG A 58 -11.37 -4.91 16.74
N MET A 59 -10.34 -4.14 17.01
CA MET A 59 -8.95 -4.60 17.12
C MET A 59 -8.33 -4.13 18.43
N SER A 60 -7.54 -5.03 19.05
CA SER A 60 -6.83 -4.72 20.26
C SER A 60 -5.84 -3.55 20.08
N PRO A 61 -5.82 -2.56 20.98
CA PRO A 61 -4.85 -1.47 20.94
C PRO A 61 -3.41 -1.93 21.23
N LYS A 62 -3.22 -3.18 21.66
CA LYS A 62 -1.90 -3.79 21.87
C LYS A 62 -1.21 -4.18 20.57
N ILE A 63 -1.99 -4.39 19.50
CA ILE A 63 -1.43 -4.68 18.17
C ILE A 63 -0.89 -3.38 17.57
N LYS A 64 0.32 -3.43 17.04
CA LYS A 64 1.06 -2.27 16.54
C LYS A 64 1.52 -2.49 15.10
N LEU A 65 1.66 -1.38 14.36
CA LEU A 65 2.29 -1.38 13.05
C LEU A 65 3.81 -1.22 13.18
N SER A 66 4.54 -1.85 12.28
CA SER A 66 5.99 -1.70 12.18
C SER A 66 6.43 -1.82 10.72
N LEU A 67 7.41 -1.00 10.34
CA LEU A 67 8.12 -1.14 9.08
C LEU A 67 9.47 -1.81 9.33
N PRO A 68 9.65 -3.08 8.93
CA PRO A 68 10.90 -3.78 9.12
C PRO A 68 12.01 -3.22 8.22
N SER A 69 13.26 -3.32 8.66
CA SER A 69 14.42 -3.11 7.78
C SER A 69 14.58 -4.32 6.84
N PRO A 70 14.90 -4.13 5.56
CA PRO A 70 15.26 -2.90 4.85
C PRO A 70 14.08 -2.07 4.32
N GLY A 71 12.87 -2.38 4.66
CA GLY A 71 11.64 -1.73 4.26
C GLY A 71 10.64 -2.68 3.59
N LEU A 72 9.40 -2.21 3.43
CA LEU A 72 8.35 -2.91 2.69
C LEU A 72 8.06 -2.19 1.36
N PRO A 73 7.75 -2.95 0.29
CA PRO A 73 7.31 -2.35 -0.95
C PRO A 73 5.98 -1.62 -0.74
N GLY A 74 5.95 -0.34 -1.08
CA GLY A 74 4.73 0.46 -1.14
C GLY A 74 4.11 0.37 -2.54
N GLN A 75 2.80 0.36 -2.62
CA GLN A 75 2.09 0.41 -3.89
C GLN A 75 1.65 1.85 -4.17
N PRO A 76 2.38 2.59 -5.03
CA PRO A 76 1.95 3.92 -5.41
C PRO A 76 0.72 3.83 -6.30
N MET A 77 -0.22 4.75 -6.09
CA MET A 77 -1.36 4.93 -6.99
C MET A 77 -1.11 6.14 -7.89
N TYR A 78 -1.59 6.07 -9.12
CA TYR A 78 -1.38 7.11 -10.10
C TYR A 78 -2.71 7.52 -10.73
N TYR A 79 -2.93 8.81 -10.85
CA TYR A 79 -3.92 9.33 -11.76
C TYR A 79 -3.38 9.26 -13.19
N VAL A 80 -4.18 8.75 -14.10
CA VAL A 80 -3.80 8.68 -15.52
C VAL A 80 -4.86 9.34 -16.39
N ILE A 81 -4.42 10.13 -17.36
CA ILE A 81 -5.29 10.74 -18.36
C ILE A 81 -4.99 10.06 -19.70
N PRO A 82 -5.95 9.33 -20.30
CA PRO A 82 -5.76 8.74 -21.61
C PRO A 82 -5.40 9.79 -22.67
N ALA A 83 -4.49 9.48 -23.58
CA ALA A 83 -3.99 10.42 -24.59
C ALA A 83 -5.09 11.03 -25.46
N LYS A 84 -6.22 10.31 -25.64
CA LYS A 84 -7.38 10.75 -26.42
C LYS A 84 -8.58 11.11 -25.54
N ALA A 85 -8.37 11.49 -24.28
CA ALA A 85 -9.46 11.90 -23.39
C ALA A 85 -10.13 13.18 -23.91
N ALA A 86 -11.45 13.15 -24.06
CA ALA A 86 -12.21 14.30 -24.58
C ALA A 86 -12.12 15.52 -23.64
N ASN A 87 -11.99 15.30 -22.34
CA ASN A 87 -11.97 16.33 -21.29
C ASN A 87 -10.64 16.37 -20.52
N ALA A 88 -9.50 16.22 -21.22
CA ALA A 88 -8.19 16.17 -20.59
C ALA A 88 -7.88 17.38 -19.69
N ALA A 89 -8.30 18.59 -20.09
CA ALA A 89 -8.12 19.82 -19.31
C ALA A 89 -8.92 19.78 -17.98
N LEU A 90 -10.13 19.25 -18.00
CA LEU A 90 -10.95 19.08 -16.79
C LEU A 90 -10.37 17.98 -15.89
N ALA A 91 -9.89 16.89 -16.48
CA ALA A 91 -9.21 15.82 -15.74
C ALA A 91 -7.96 16.32 -15.01
N LYS A 92 -7.16 17.20 -15.64
CA LYS A 92 -6.04 17.86 -14.97
C LYS A 92 -6.49 18.68 -13.75
N LYS A 93 -7.50 19.52 -13.92
CA LYS A 93 -8.05 20.33 -12.81
C LYS A 93 -8.57 19.44 -11.66
N PHE A 94 -9.17 18.30 -11.99
CA PHE A 94 -9.59 17.34 -10.97
C PHE A 94 -8.40 16.75 -10.22
N ILE A 95 -7.33 16.38 -10.92
CA ILE A 95 -6.11 15.86 -10.29
C ILE A 95 -5.49 16.92 -9.39
N ASP A 96 -5.32 18.15 -9.89
CA ASP A 96 -4.79 19.27 -9.09
C ASP A 96 -5.63 19.51 -7.81
N PHE A 97 -6.96 19.40 -7.91
CA PHE A 97 -7.86 19.48 -6.77
C PHE A 97 -7.68 18.29 -5.81
N ALA A 98 -7.66 17.06 -6.33
CA ALA A 98 -7.53 15.84 -5.53
C ALA A 98 -6.19 15.74 -4.80
N GLU A 99 -5.12 16.30 -5.37
CA GLU A 99 -3.79 16.35 -4.78
C GLU A 99 -3.56 17.60 -3.91
N SER A 100 -4.55 18.50 -3.79
CA SER A 100 -4.41 19.66 -2.92
C SER A 100 -4.27 19.24 -1.44
N PRO A 101 -3.45 19.94 -0.63
CA PRO A 101 -3.26 19.61 0.78
C PRO A 101 -4.57 19.54 1.58
N GLU A 102 -5.54 20.39 1.25
CA GLU A 102 -6.86 20.43 1.89
C GLU A 102 -7.65 19.16 1.62
N VAL A 103 -7.72 18.72 0.36
CA VAL A 103 -8.45 17.51 -0.02
C VAL A 103 -7.74 16.26 0.50
N GLN A 104 -6.41 16.24 0.51
CA GLN A 104 -5.64 15.15 1.10
C GLN A 104 -5.89 15.06 2.62
N ALA A 105 -5.96 16.18 3.33
CA ALA A 105 -6.25 16.19 4.75
C ALA A 105 -7.68 15.70 5.06
N GLU A 106 -8.69 16.30 4.41
CA GLU A 106 -10.09 15.99 4.69
C GLU A 106 -10.55 14.65 4.12
N GLY A 107 -10.20 14.36 2.87
CA GLY A 107 -10.63 13.15 2.19
C GLY A 107 -9.75 11.95 2.54
N ILE A 108 -8.45 12.03 2.32
CA ILE A 108 -7.58 10.87 2.44
C ILE A 108 -7.27 10.54 3.91
N VAL A 109 -6.84 11.53 4.69
CA VAL A 109 -6.45 11.27 6.08
C VAL A 109 -7.66 11.10 6.99
N LYS A 110 -8.58 12.07 7.05
CA LYS A 110 -9.68 12.02 8.03
C LYS A 110 -10.74 10.98 7.69
N GLN A 111 -11.13 10.84 6.40
CA GLN A 111 -12.21 9.94 6.04
C GLN A 111 -11.74 8.50 5.85
N PHE A 112 -10.55 8.29 5.25
CA PHE A 112 -10.07 6.95 4.93
C PHE A 112 -8.99 6.43 5.88
N ASN A 113 -8.49 7.22 6.81
CA ASN A 113 -7.37 6.85 7.68
C ASN A 113 -6.13 6.37 6.89
N TRP A 114 -5.89 6.95 5.72
CA TRP A 114 -4.75 6.66 4.87
C TRP A 114 -3.66 7.71 5.03
N TYR A 115 -2.43 7.30 4.75
CA TYR A 115 -1.35 8.27 4.56
C TYR A 115 -1.65 9.14 3.33
N PRO A 116 -1.32 10.45 3.39
CA PRO A 116 -1.54 11.32 2.24
C PRO A 116 -0.75 10.85 1.03
N GLY A 117 -1.30 11.05 -0.16
CA GLY A 117 -0.66 10.73 -1.44
C GLY A 117 0.40 11.74 -1.87
N ILE A 118 0.51 12.86 -1.15
CA ILE A 118 1.53 13.91 -1.32
C ILE A 118 2.43 13.95 -0.09
N ASP A 119 3.51 14.72 -0.15
CA ASP A 119 4.42 14.85 0.99
C ASP A 119 3.66 15.27 2.26
N PRO A 120 3.75 14.48 3.33
CA PRO A 120 3.02 14.70 4.58
C PRO A 120 3.22 16.10 5.18
N GLN A 121 4.37 16.75 4.96
CA GLN A 121 4.64 18.10 5.48
C GLN A 121 3.61 19.15 4.99
N TYR A 122 3.10 19.02 3.76
CA TYR A 122 2.11 19.94 3.22
C TYR A 122 0.70 19.71 3.79
N VAL A 123 0.45 18.51 4.27
CA VAL A 123 -0.87 18.11 4.80
C VAL A 123 -0.96 18.34 6.31
N GLN A 124 0.16 18.26 7.02
CA GLN A 124 0.22 18.39 8.48
C GLN A 124 -0.44 19.69 8.98
N ALA A 125 -0.17 20.82 8.32
CA ALA A 125 -0.73 22.12 8.70
C ALA A 125 -2.25 22.24 8.47
N LYS A 126 -2.87 21.31 7.74
CA LYS A 126 -4.29 21.24 7.43
C LYS A 126 -5.05 20.26 8.31
N LEU A 127 -4.34 19.50 9.15
CA LEU A 127 -4.91 18.52 10.07
C LEU A 127 -4.89 19.04 11.50
N ASP A 128 -5.91 18.65 12.26
CA ASP A 128 -5.81 18.79 13.70
C ASP A 128 -4.74 17.82 14.25
N PRO A 129 -4.08 18.19 15.37
CA PRO A 129 -3.01 17.37 15.94
C PRO A 129 -3.44 15.95 16.30
N ALA A 130 -4.71 15.74 16.66
CA ALA A 130 -5.22 14.43 17.03
C ALA A 130 -5.30 13.49 15.81
N ALA A 131 -5.81 13.99 14.68
CA ALA A 131 -5.85 13.21 13.43
C ALA A 131 -4.44 12.87 12.92
N TRP A 132 -3.52 13.85 12.98
CA TRP A 132 -2.12 13.62 12.62
C TRP A 132 -1.47 12.57 13.50
N ASN A 133 -1.56 12.72 14.82
CA ASN A 133 -0.95 11.82 15.78
C ASN A 133 -1.53 10.40 15.69
N LYS A 134 -2.83 10.28 15.44
CA LYS A 134 -3.49 8.97 15.23
C LYS A 134 -2.86 8.24 14.03
N LEU A 135 -2.69 8.92 12.90
CA LEU A 135 -2.16 8.33 11.67
C LEU A 135 -0.69 7.89 11.81
N PHE A 136 0.10 8.66 12.54
CA PHE A 136 1.54 8.45 12.70
C PHE A 136 1.93 7.93 14.10
N THR A 137 1.01 7.25 14.79
CA THR A 137 1.26 6.70 16.14
C THR A 137 2.37 5.65 16.15
N ASP A 138 2.32 4.71 15.22
CA ASP A 138 3.23 3.57 15.19
C ASP A 138 4.36 3.76 14.17
N ILE A 139 4.10 4.47 13.07
CA ILE A 139 5.05 4.67 11.96
C ILE A 139 5.14 6.17 11.68
N SER A 140 6.28 6.77 11.91
CA SER A 140 6.50 8.18 11.66
C SER A 140 6.64 8.51 10.16
N PRO A 141 6.43 9.78 9.74
CA PRO A 141 6.74 10.23 8.38
C PRO A 141 8.21 9.94 8.00
N ALA A 142 9.13 10.06 8.95
CA ALA A 142 10.54 9.74 8.73
C ALA A 142 10.76 8.24 8.46
N ASP A 143 10.04 7.36 9.18
CA ASP A 143 10.11 5.91 8.93
C ASP A 143 9.53 5.56 7.57
N LEU A 144 8.43 6.18 7.17
CA LEU A 144 7.86 6.00 5.82
C LEU A 144 8.86 6.42 4.73
N SER A 145 9.52 7.55 4.91
CA SER A 145 10.55 8.01 3.97
C SER A 145 11.76 7.08 3.92
N LYS A 146 12.18 6.55 5.07
CA LYS A 146 13.36 5.69 5.20
C LYS A 146 13.12 4.26 4.73
N TYR A 147 11.97 3.67 5.08
CA TYR A 147 11.67 2.24 4.90
C TYR A 147 10.58 1.96 3.86
N GLY A 148 9.82 2.97 3.44
CA GLY A 148 8.91 2.84 2.31
C GLY A 148 9.71 2.66 1.02
N ARG A 149 9.43 1.60 0.26
CA ARG A 149 10.07 1.31 -1.02
C ARG A 149 9.01 1.34 -2.10
N PRO A 150 8.89 2.46 -2.85
CA PRO A 150 7.92 2.51 -3.93
C PRO A 150 8.21 1.40 -4.94
N PHE A 151 7.17 0.70 -5.35
CA PHE A 151 7.28 -0.36 -6.34
C PHE A 151 7.60 0.27 -7.71
N PRO A 152 8.76 -0.03 -8.32
CA PRO A 152 9.10 0.58 -9.60
C PRO A 152 8.23 -0.02 -10.72
N LEU A 153 7.59 0.85 -11.50
CA LEU A 153 6.95 0.43 -12.74
C LEU A 153 8.03 0.12 -13.79
N VAL A 154 8.31 -1.15 -13.98
CA VAL A 154 9.21 -1.62 -15.06
C VAL A 154 8.35 -2.17 -16.20
N ALA A 155 8.43 -1.53 -17.36
CA ALA A 155 7.63 -1.86 -18.55
C ALA A 155 7.75 -3.30 -19.05
N SER A 156 8.65 -4.09 -18.49
CA SER A 156 9.01 -5.41 -18.99
C SER A 156 8.66 -6.59 -18.08
N THR A 157 7.84 -6.39 -17.06
CA THR A 157 7.34 -7.46 -16.18
C THR A 157 6.00 -8.05 -16.62
N SER A 158 5.41 -7.59 -17.72
CA SER A 158 4.25 -8.28 -18.29
C SER A 158 4.65 -9.69 -18.71
N PRO A 159 4.01 -10.75 -18.22
CA PRO A 159 4.20 -12.08 -18.77
C PRO A 159 3.80 -12.01 -20.24
N THR A 160 4.69 -12.41 -21.11
CA THR A 160 4.37 -12.65 -22.52
C THR A 160 3.17 -13.60 -22.53
N SER A 161 2.02 -13.09 -22.95
CA SER A 161 0.86 -13.90 -23.25
C SER A 161 1.32 -15.03 -24.18
N SER A 162 1.34 -16.24 -23.69
CA SER A 162 1.52 -17.42 -24.54
C SER A 162 0.37 -17.37 -25.55
N LYS A 163 0.68 -17.06 -26.81
CA LYS A 163 -0.26 -17.25 -27.91
C LYS A 163 -0.69 -18.70 -27.87
N GLY A 164 -1.90 -18.96 -27.40
CA GLY A 164 -2.53 -20.22 -27.58
C GLY A 164 -2.62 -20.46 -29.08
N THR A 165 -1.92 -21.45 -29.57
CA THR A 165 -2.14 -22.04 -30.89
C THR A 165 -3.57 -22.57 -30.89
N SER A 166 -4.48 -21.82 -31.54
CA SER A 166 -5.77 -22.35 -31.95
C SER A 166 -5.51 -23.44 -32.99
N GLY A 167 -5.48 -24.68 -32.52
CA GLY A 167 -5.57 -25.84 -33.40
C GLY A 167 -6.96 -25.91 -33.98
N SER A 168 -7.06 -25.79 -35.28
CA SER A 168 -8.25 -26.10 -36.06
C SER A 168 -8.61 -27.57 -35.89
N CYS A 169 -9.82 -27.87 -35.59
CA CYS A 169 -10.60 -28.99 -36.11
C CYS A 169 -12.04 -28.54 -36.18
#